data_9d8e78af0aaa5aacc7b45074b104a2ff
#
_entry.id   9d8e78af0aaa5aacc7b45074b104a2ff
#
_cell.length_a   1.000
_cell.length_b   1.000
_cell.length_c   1.000
_cell.angle_alpha   90.00
_cell.angle_beta   90.00
_cell.angle_gamma   90.00
#
_symmetry.space_group_name_H-M   'P 1'
#
loop_
_entity.id
_entity.type
_entity.pdbx_description
1 polymer ?
#
loop_
_entity_poly.entity_id
_entity_poly.type
_entity_poly.pdbx_seq_one_letter_code
_entity_poly.pdbx_strand_id
1 'polypeptide(L)'
;MEVLLNCIEICAGAGGQALGLEEAGFEHVALVEYESDYCRTLKQNRPNWNVICADVRDFSGVKYAGHIDLLAGGVPCPPFSVAGKQLGKSDERDLFPEALRLIKEIQPKAVMLENVKGFLDPKFDEYRTAILDDIHSLGYKVQIKLLNASDYGVPQLRPRIVIVGIRDDIKSDFNYPLPCSEKIVTVGEILADLMKKNGWRKADAWIEKANSIAPTIVGGSKKHGGPDLGPVRARRAWAELGVDGLGIANEAPLEDFDGMPRLTPRMIARIQGFPDEWSFGTKKTAACRMIGNAFPPPVAKAVGEQIRKVLENGIVVSKREKKVS
;
A
#
# COMPACT_ATOMS: atom_id res chain seq x y z
N MET A 1 21.19 1.17 21.36
CA MET A 1 19.73 0.98 21.47
C MET A 1 19.14 1.48 20.16
N GLU A 2 18.44 0.61 19.50
CA GLU A 2 17.69 0.96 18.29
C GLU A 2 16.58 1.96 18.67
N VAL A 3 16.44 3.03 17.88
CA VAL A 3 15.41 4.05 18.16
C VAL A 3 14.10 3.49 17.65
N LEU A 4 13.15 3.20 18.55
CA LEU A 4 11.79 2.87 18.19
C LEU A 4 11.09 4.13 17.66
N LEU A 5 10.54 4.06 16.46
CA LEU A 5 9.78 5.15 15.84
C LEU A 5 8.30 4.79 15.81
N ASN A 6 7.49 5.60 16.47
CA ASN A 6 6.04 5.39 16.62
C ASN A 6 5.28 5.81 15.37
N CYS A 7 4.41 4.92 14.87
CA CYS A 7 3.56 5.17 13.72
C CYS A 7 2.07 5.06 14.07
N ILE A 8 1.26 5.95 13.51
CA ILE A 8 -0.18 5.78 13.39
C ILE A 8 -0.50 5.63 11.91
N GLU A 9 -1.30 4.61 11.57
CA GLU A 9 -1.78 4.42 10.20
C GLU A 9 -3.30 4.55 10.14
N ILE A 10 -3.80 5.38 9.22
CA ILE A 10 -5.23 5.56 8.95
C ILE A 10 -5.59 4.89 7.63
N CYS A 11 -6.83 4.41 7.50
CA CYS A 11 -7.28 3.65 6.33
C CYS A 11 -6.34 2.46 6.05
N ALA A 12 -5.98 1.74 7.11
CA ALA A 12 -4.91 0.73 7.07
C ALA A 12 -5.17 -0.45 6.12
N GLY A 13 -6.42 -0.60 5.67
CA GLY A 13 -6.80 -1.67 4.75
C GLY A 13 -6.46 -3.05 5.31
N ALA A 14 -5.96 -3.92 4.44
CA ALA A 14 -5.52 -5.26 4.85
C ALA A 14 -4.04 -5.32 5.28
N GLY A 15 -3.42 -4.18 5.56
CA GLY A 15 -2.11 -4.09 6.20
C GLY A 15 -0.90 -4.10 5.26
N GLY A 16 -1.09 -3.79 3.97
CA GLY A 16 0.05 -3.79 3.05
C GLY A 16 1.06 -2.68 3.37
N GLN A 17 0.59 -1.46 3.63
CA GLN A 17 1.43 -0.35 4.06
C GLN A 17 1.97 -0.61 5.47
N ALA A 18 1.11 -1.05 6.39
CA ALA A 18 1.50 -1.36 7.76
C ALA A 18 2.63 -2.38 7.86
N LEU A 19 2.54 -3.47 7.11
CA LEU A 19 3.59 -4.49 7.06
C LEU A 19 4.92 -3.91 6.56
N GLY A 20 4.88 -3.13 5.47
CA GLY A 20 6.10 -2.52 4.95
C GLY A 20 6.72 -1.51 5.92
N LEU A 21 5.91 -0.74 6.65
CA LEU A 21 6.39 0.18 7.68
C LEU A 21 6.93 -0.55 8.92
N GLU A 22 6.30 -1.66 9.34
CA GLU A 22 6.83 -2.55 10.38
C GLU A 22 8.23 -3.07 9.98
N GLU A 23 8.39 -3.55 8.75
CA GLU A 23 9.67 -4.01 8.22
C GLU A 23 10.70 -2.88 8.06
N ALA A 24 10.28 -1.62 7.89
CA ALA A 24 11.14 -0.45 7.93
C ALA A 24 11.52 -0.02 9.35
N GLY A 25 11.01 -0.70 10.39
CA GLY A 25 11.34 -0.45 11.80
C GLY A 25 10.45 0.59 12.48
N PHE A 26 9.22 0.77 12.02
CA PHE A 26 8.20 1.55 12.73
C PHE A 26 7.34 0.65 13.61
N GLU A 27 6.98 1.13 14.80
CA GLU A 27 6.04 0.48 15.70
C GLU A 27 4.65 1.12 15.57
N HIS A 28 3.64 0.31 15.28
CA HIS A 28 2.26 0.79 15.12
C HIS A 28 1.60 1.01 16.47
N VAL A 29 1.47 2.27 16.89
CA VAL A 29 0.74 2.67 18.10
C VAL A 29 -0.78 2.55 17.90
N ALA A 30 -1.25 2.80 16.67
CA ALA A 30 -2.63 2.58 16.28
C ALA A 30 -2.73 2.36 14.76
N LEU A 31 -3.65 1.46 14.37
CA LEU A 31 -4.10 1.27 13.00
C LEU A 31 -5.61 1.50 12.96
N VAL A 32 -6.07 2.51 12.23
CA VAL A 32 -7.48 2.85 12.11
C VAL A 32 -8.00 2.32 10.79
N GLU A 33 -9.03 1.47 10.85
CA GLU A 33 -9.64 0.84 9.69
C GLU A 33 -11.15 0.72 9.90
N TYR A 34 -11.93 1.06 8.87
CA TYR A 34 -13.39 1.05 8.94
C TYR A 34 -14.00 -0.35 8.71
N GLU A 35 -13.41 -1.12 7.79
CA GLU A 35 -13.97 -2.38 7.34
C GLU A 35 -13.66 -3.52 8.33
N SER A 36 -14.69 -4.08 8.96
CA SER A 36 -14.55 -5.12 9.99
C SER A 36 -13.77 -6.37 9.52
N ASP A 37 -13.89 -6.75 8.24
CA ASP A 37 -13.13 -7.86 7.67
C ASP A 37 -11.64 -7.53 7.58
N TYR A 38 -11.28 -6.28 7.30
CA TYR A 38 -9.91 -5.81 7.24
C TYR A 38 -9.32 -5.72 8.65
N CYS A 39 -10.08 -5.16 9.61
CA CYS A 39 -9.69 -5.16 11.03
C CYS A 39 -9.39 -6.57 11.54
N ARG A 40 -10.22 -7.56 11.17
CA ARG A 40 -10.03 -8.97 11.53
C ARG A 40 -8.75 -9.51 10.91
N THR A 41 -8.49 -9.21 9.65
CA THR A 41 -7.26 -9.60 8.94
C THR A 41 -6.02 -9.04 9.62
N LEU A 42 -6.01 -7.76 10.00
CA LEU A 42 -4.91 -7.14 10.73
C LEU A 42 -4.64 -7.83 12.07
N LYS A 43 -5.68 -8.00 12.90
CA LYS A 43 -5.58 -8.66 14.21
C LYS A 43 -5.14 -10.12 14.12
N GLN A 44 -5.56 -10.83 13.08
CA GLN A 44 -5.17 -12.22 12.86
C GLN A 44 -3.69 -12.35 12.51
N ASN A 45 -3.16 -11.45 11.69
CA ASN A 45 -1.77 -11.49 11.24
C ASN A 45 -0.80 -10.89 12.27
N ARG A 46 -1.26 -9.89 13.02
CA ARG A 46 -0.49 -9.20 14.06
C ARG A 46 -1.35 -8.99 15.31
N PRO A 47 -1.45 -9.99 16.19
CA PRO A 47 -2.29 -9.90 17.40
C PRO A 47 -1.90 -8.75 18.34
N ASN A 48 -0.64 -8.33 18.29
CA ASN A 48 -0.11 -7.25 19.12
C ASN A 48 -0.38 -5.85 18.57
N TRP A 49 -0.84 -5.72 17.33
CA TRP A 49 -1.18 -4.42 16.77
C TRP A 49 -2.46 -3.86 17.41
N ASN A 50 -2.42 -2.59 17.78
CA ASN A 50 -3.59 -1.87 18.27
C ASN A 50 -4.51 -1.45 17.12
N VAL A 51 -5.34 -2.38 16.64
CA VAL A 51 -6.29 -2.16 15.55
C VAL A 51 -7.59 -1.58 16.07
N ILE A 52 -7.86 -0.33 15.70
CA ILE A 52 -9.08 0.42 16.01
C ILE A 52 -10.03 0.28 14.83
N CYS A 53 -11.10 -0.50 15.02
CA CYS A 53 -12.11 -0.73 14.00
C CYS A 53 -13.17 0.39 14.07
N ALA A 54 -12.89 1.51 13.41
CA ALA A 54 -13.71 2.72 13.43
C ALA A 54 -13.57 3.52 12.15
N ASP A 55 -14.53 4.40 11.89
CA ASP A 55 -14.35 5.44 10.86
C ASP A 55 -13.27 6.42 11.30
N VAL A 56 -12.39 6.80 10.39
CA VAL A 56 -11.31 7.77 10.69
C VAL A 56 -11.86 9.13 11.15
N ARG A 57 -13.09 9.48 10.76
CA ARG A 57 -13.79 10.68 11.20
C ARG A 57 -14.09 10.69 12.70
N ASP A 58 -14.28 9.50 13.27
CA ASP A 58 -14.55 9.32 14.71
C ASP A 58 -13.26 9.16 15.53
N PHE A 59 -12.11 9.04 14.86
CA PHE A 59 -10.82 8.88 15.52
C PHE A 59 -10.21 10.24 15.89
N SER A 60 -9.89 10.44 17.16
CA SER A 60 -9.17 11.63 17.64
C SER A 60 -7.69 11.36 17.82
N GLY A 61 -6.88 12.24 17.23
CA GLY A 61 -5.41 12.23 17.35
C GLY A 61 -4.87 12.97 18.58
N VAL A 62 -5.70 13.73 19.29
CA VAL A 62 -5.27 14.67 20.34
C VAL A 62 -4.41 14.02 21.43
N LYS A 63 -4.77 12.82 21.89
CA LYS A 63 -3.99 12.10 22.92
C LYS A 63 -2.59 11.66 22.47
N TYR A 64 -2.32 11.70 21.17
CA TYR A 64 -1.05 11.33 20.57
C TYR A 64 -0.18 12.53 20.19
N ALA A 65 -0.64 13.76 20.46
CA ALA A 65 0.05 15.00 20.10
C ALA A 65 1.51 15.01 20.56
N GLY A 66 2.44 15.19 19.61
CA GLY A 66 3.88 15.25 19.87
C GLY A 66 4.57 13.91 20.17
N HIS A 67 3.85 12.79 20.18
CA HIS A 67 4.38 11.46 20.50
C HIS A 67 4.53 10.52 19.29
N ILE A 68 4.15 10.99 18.10
CA ILE A 68 4.16 10.17 16.88
C ILE A 68 5.25 10.64 15.92
N ASP A 69 6.03 9.70 15.45
CA ASP A 69 7.09 9.96 14.48
C ASP A 69 6.54 9.96 13.05
N LEU A 70 5.60 9.07 12.73
CA LEU A 70 5.00 8.96 11.40
C LEU A 70 3.47 8.83 11.47
N LEU A 71 2.74 9.69 10.75
CA LEU A 71 1.35 9.46 10.39
C LEU A 71 1.31 8.97 8.95
N ALA A 72 0.82 7.74 8.74
CA ALA A 72 0.72 7.12 7.45
C ALA A 72 -0.74 6.81 7.06
N GLY A 73 -1.03 6.62 5.77
CA GLY A 73 -2.35 6.19 5.34
C GLY A 73 -2.52 6.03 3.83
N GLY A 74 -3.31 5.03 3.45
CA GLY A 74 -3.84 4.86 2.09
C GLY A 74 -5.18 5.59 1.95
N VAL A 75 -5.14 6.91 1.84
CA VAL A 75 -6.33 7.76 1.91
C VAL A 75 -7.15 7.64 0.64
N PRO A 76 -8.41 7.16 0.70
CA PRO A 76 -9.23 7.08 -0.50
C PRO A 76 -9.51 8.46 -1.10
N CYS A 77 -9.37 8.52 -2.42
CA CYS A 77 -9.72 9.69 -3.22
C CYS A 77 -11.08 9.46 -3.88
N PRO A 78 -11.99 10.43 -3.92
CA PRO A 78 -13.26 10.27 -4.58
C PRO A 78 -13.06 9.86 -6.04
N PRO A 79 -13.82 8.90 -6.56
CA PRO A 79 -13.86 8.68 -8.00
C PRO A 79 -14.56 9.89 -8.61
N PHE A 80 -13.81 10.81 -9.22
CA PHE A 80 -14.36 11.81 -10.10
C PHE A 80 -14.82 11.10 -11.39
N SER A 81 -15.92 10.35 -11.27
CA SER A 81 -16.59 9.81 -12.44
C SER A 81 -17.23 10.96 -13.19
N VAL A 82 -16.99 10.99 -14.50
CA VAL A 82 -17.52 11.95 -15.47
C VAL A 82 -19.07 12.00 -15.53
N ALA A 83 -19.75 11.16 -14.77
CA ALA A 83 -21.20 10.94 -14.81
C ALA A 83 -21.97 11.52 -13.61
N GLY A 84 -21.55 12.60 -13.00
CA GLY A 84 -22.44 13.22 -12.05
C GLY A 84 -21.81 14.19 -11.07
N LYS A 85 -22.23 15.43 -11.16
CA LYS A 85 -22.10 16.53 -10.20
C LYS A 85 -20.71 16.70 -9.57
N GLN A 86 -20.02 17.74 -9.94
CA GLN A 86 -18.80 18.28 -9.34
C GLN A 86 -18.98 18.48 -7.82
N LEU A 87 -18.83 17.41 -7.04
CA LEU A 87 -18.89 17.43 -5.58
C LEU A 87 -17.47 17.40 -4.99
N GLY A 88 -16.54 18.16 -5.57
CA GLY A 88 -15.12 18.12 -5.22
C GLY A 88 -14.79 18.29 -3.73
N LYS A 89 -15.55 19.04 -2.94
CA LYS A 89 -15.32 19.28 -1.50
C LYS A 89 -16.34 18.61 -0.57
N SER A 90 -17.32 17.88 -1.07
CA SER A 90 -18.41 17.30 -0.28
C SER A 90 -18.66 15.80 -0.58
N ASP A 91 -17.70 15.09 -1.16
CA ASP A 91 -17.82 13.64 -1.34
C ASP A 91 -17.45 12.94 -0.02
N GLU A 92 -18.41 12.22 0.57
CA GLU A 92 -18.23 11.48 1.83
C GLU A 92 -17.09 10.43 1.78
N ARG A 93 -16.60 10.10 0.59
CA ARG A 93 -15.48 9.19 0.37
C ARG A 93 -14.13 9.88 0.39
N ASP A 94 -14.10 11.21 0.37
CA ASP A 94 -12.88 11.98 0.49
C ASP A 94 -12.42 12.02 1.95
N LEU A 95 -11.29 11.40 2.22
CA LEU A 95 -10.71 11.38 3.56
C LEU A 95 -9.40 12.19 3.68
N PHE A 96 -9.02 12.95 2.65
CA PHE A 96 -7.90 13.90 2.79
C PHE A 96 -8.16 14.98 3.85
N PRO A 97 -9.38 15.55 4.00
CA PRO A 97 -9.66 16.49 5.09
C PRO A 97 -9.42 15.87 6.47
N GLU A 98 -9.72 14.58 6.65
CA GLU A 98 -9.46 13.88 7.91
C GLU A 98 -7.97 13.62 8.13
N ALA A 99 -7.22 13.30 7.08
CA ALA A 99 -5.77 13.20 7.18
C ALA A 99 -5.16 14.54 7.61
N LEU A 100 -5.58 15.67 7.02
CA LEU A 100 -5.13 17.01 7.38
C LEU A 100 -5.52 17.37 8.82
N ARG A 101 -6.73 17.04 9.28
CA ARG A 101 -7.16 17.21 10.67
C ARG A 101 -6.24 16.44 11.61
N LEU A 102 -5.94 15.18 11.31
CA LEU A 102 -5.08 14.35 12.15
C LEU A 102 -3.62 14.81 12.13
N ILE A 103 -3.10 15.31 11.00
CA ILE A 103 -1.76 15.96 10.96
C ILE A 103 -1.72 17.14 11.93
N LYS A 104 -2.76 17.98 11.94
CA LYS A 104 -2.87 19.12 12.85
C LYS A 104 -2.99 18.71 14.31
N GLU A 105 -3.78 17.69 14.64
CA GLU A 105 -3.98 17.19 16.01
C GLU A 105 -2.73 16.49 16.56
N ILE A 106 -2.13 15.61 15.76
CA ILE A 106 -1.02 14.73 16.18
C ILE A 106 0.33 15.45 16.11
N GLN A 107 0.52 16.32 15.13
CA GLN A 107 1.80 16.99 14.81
C GLN A 107 2.95 15.97 14.65
N PRO A 108 2.80 14.92 13.81
CA PRO A 108 3.83 13.90 13.65
C PRO A 108 5.12 14.52 13.08
N LYS A 109 6.25 13.85 13.25
CA LYS A 109 7.52 14.29 12.64
C LYS A 109 7.56 14.12 11.13
N ALA A 110 6.85 13.11 10.63
CA ALA A 110 6.69 12.83 9.21
C ALA A 110 5.25 12.40 8.87
N VAL A 111 4.88 12.59 7.61
CA VAL A 111 3.60 12.18 7.03
C VAL A 111 3.89 11.35 5.79
N MET A 112 3.16 10.24 5.57
CA MET A 112 3.21 9.41 4.36
C MET A 112 1.80 9.06 3.92
N LEU A 113 1.31 9.67 2.83
CA LEU A 113 -0.02 9.39 2.29
C LEU A 113 0.11 8.76 0.89
N GLU A 114 -0.58 7.63 0.70
CA GLU A 114 -0.61 6.92 -0.57
C GLU A 114 -1.91 7.17 -1.32
N ASN A 115 -1.83 7.18 -2.66
CA ASN A 115 -3.00 7.21 -3.51
C ASN A 115 -2.72 6.58 -4.89
N VAL A 116 -3.77 6.40 -5.68
CA VAL A 116 -3.67 5.87 -7.04
C VAL A 116 -3.09 6.90 -8.02
N LYS A 117 -2.47 6.42 -9.12
CA LYS A 117 -1.92 7.28 -10.20
C LYS A 117 -2.93 8.31 -10.72
N GLY A 118 -4.23 7.99 -10.73
CA GLY A 118 -5.28 8.89 -11.19
C GLY A 118 -5.35 10.23 -10.44
N PHE A 119 -4.78 10.31 -9.23
CA PHE A 119 -4.66 11.57 -8.49
C PHE A 119 -3.74 12.60 -9.17
N LEU A 120 -2.90 12.18 -10.13
CA LEU A 120 -2.07 13.06 -10.96
C LEU A 120 -2.78 13.52 -12.25
N ASP A 121 -4.03 13.11 -12.50
CA ASP A 121 -4.79 13.59 -13.65
C ASP A 121 -4.97 15.12 -13.55
N PRO A 122 -4.78 15.90 -14.63
CA PRO A 122 -4.89 17.38 -14.61
C PRO A 122 -6.18 17.92 -13.99
N LYS A 123 -7.28 17.19 -14.09
CA LYS A 123 -8.55 17.58 -13.46
C LYS A 123 -8.49 17.70 -11.92
N PHE A 124 -7.45 17.14 -11.28
CA PHE A 124 -7.20 17.20 -9.85
C PHE A 124 -6.13 18.20 -9.45
N ASP A 125 -5.57 18.95 -10.39
CA ASP A 125 -4.43 19.84 -10.11
C ASP A 125 -4.75 20.85 -8.99
N GLU A 126 -5.88 21.53 -9.05
CA GLU A 126 -6.30 22.49 -8.01
C GLU A 126 -6.50 21.81 -6.66
N TYR A 127 -7.17 20.65 -6.65
CA TYR A 127 -7.42 19.89 -5.44
C TYR A 127 -6.12 19.35 -4.81
N ARG A 128 -5.25 18.79 -5.65
CA ARG A 128 -3.94 18.28 -5.22
C ARG A 128 -3.06 19.41 -4.67
N THR A 129 -3.01 20.56 -5.37
CA THR A 129 -2.27 21.73 -4.92
C THR A 129 -2.77 22.19 -3.55
N ALA A 130 -4.09 22.31 -3.37
CA ALA A 130 -4.67 22.70 -2.08
C ALA A 130 -4.25 21.75 -0.93
N ILE A 131 -4.25 20.43 -1.15
CA ILE A 131 -3.80 19.46 -0.14
C ILE A 131 -2.31 19.65 0.20
N LEU A 132 -1.45 19.84 -0.80
CA LEU A 132 -0.01 20.04 -0.58
C LEU A 132 0.26 21.38 0.15
N ASP A 133 -0.47 22.44 -0.20
CA ASP A 133 -0.39 23.75 0.44
C ASP A 133 -0.89 23.69 1.90
N ASP A 134 -1.96 22.92 2.17
CA ASP A 134 -2.45 22.71 3.53
C ASP A 134 -1.40 21.98 4.40
N ILE A 135 -0.76 20.90 3.88
CA ILE A 135 0.31 20.19 4.59
C ILE A 135 1.51 21.14 4.82
N HIS A 136 1.87 21.95 3.81
CA HIS A 136 2.94 22.94 3.94
C HIS A 136 2.62 23.99 5.01
N SER A 137 1.38 24.49 5.03
CA SER A 137 0.91 25.47 6.00
C SER A 137 0.88 24.94 7.43
N LEU A 138 0.82 23.62 7.60
CA LEU A 138 0.97 22.93 8.90
C LEU A 138 2.44 22.79 9.35
N GLY A 139 3.41 23.31 8.59
CA GLY A 139 4.83 23.30 8.93
C GLY A 139 5.58 22.07 8.43
N TYR A 140 5.27 21.57 7.23
CA TYR A 140 5.95 20.45 6.63
C TYR A 140 6.55 20.79 5.26
N LYS A 141 7.78 20.33 5.01
CA LYS A 141 8.33 20.23 3.65
C LYS A 141 7.69 19.04 2.96
N VAL A 142 6.80 19.29 2.00
CA VAL A 142 6.02 18.25 1.34
C VAL A 142 6.54 17.96 -0.07
N GLN A 143 6.58 16.67 -0.43
CA GLN A 143 6.93 16.18 -1.76
C GLN A 143 5.91 15.14 -2.20
N ILE A 144 5.71 15.01 -3.52
CA ILE A 144 4.86 14.00 -4.14
C ILE A 144 5.64 13.30 -5.26
N LYS A 145 5.56 11.96 -5.33
CA LYS A 145 6.21 11.19 -6.40
C LYS A 145 5.36 9.99 -6.82
N LEU A 146 5.38 9.69 -8.11
CA LEU A 146 4.86 8.45 -8.67
C LEU A 146 5.93 7.36 -8.55
N LEU A 147 5.60 6.26 -7.88
CA LEU A 147 6.43 5.08 -7.73
C LEU A 147 5.78 3.90 -8.44
N ASN A 148 6.55 3.07 -9.12
CA ASN A 148 6.07 1.81 -9.68
C ASN A 148 6.49 0.65 -8.78
N ALA A 149 5.58 -0.23 -8.45
CA ALA A 149 5.88 -1.36 -7.57
C ALA A 149 6.96 -2.29 -8.15
N SER A 150 7.04 -2.41 -9.47
CA SER A 150 8.08 -3.16 -10.17
C SER A 150 9.50 -2.69 -9.87
N ASP A 151 9.67 -1.40 -9.57
CA ASP A 151 10.97 -0.81 -9.24
C ASP A 151 11.47 -1.23 -7.84
N TYR A 152 10.64 -1.91 -7.07
CA TYR A 152 10.90 -2.35 -5.69
C TYR A 152 10.72 -3.86 -5.49
N GLY A 153 10.97 -4.65 -6.56
CA GLY A 153 10.93 -6.11 -6.49
C GLY A 153 9.54 -6.75 -6.53
N VAL A 154 8.49 -5.98 -6.77
CA VAL A 154 7.12 -6.47 -6.91
C VAL A 154 6.85 -6.80 -8.38
N PRO A 155 6.53 -8.05 -8.78
CA PRO A 155 6.35 -8.43 -10.17
C PRO A 155 5.03 -7.94 -10.77
N GLN A 156 4.75 -6.64 -10.61
CA GLN A 156 3.48 -6.04 -11.01
C GLN A 156 3.66 -4.60 -11.48
N LEU A 157 3.06 -4.28 -12.62
CA LEU A 157 2.92 -2.90 -13.09
C LEU A 157 1.85 -2.20 -12.26
N ARG A 158 2.25 -1.62 -11.12
CA ARG A 158 1.37 -0.96 -10.17
C ARG A 158 1.90 0.42 -9.78
N PRO A 159 1.57 1.45 -10.56
CA PRO A 159 1.94 2.82 -10.21
C PRO A 159 1.09 3.33 -9.04
N ARG A 160 1.76 3.96 -8.07
CA ARG A 160 1.15 4.62 -6.91
C ARG A 160 1.82 5.95 -6.66
N ILE A 161 1.07 6.95 -6.29
CA ILE A 161 1.64 8.17 -5.75
C ILE A 161 1.88 8.02 -4.26
N VAL A 162 2.94 8.64 -3.82
CA VAL A 162 3.24 8.78 -2.39
C VAL A 162 3.53 10.23 -2.12
N ILE A 163 2.82 10.81 -1.15
CA ILE A 163 3.05 12.15 -0.61
C ILE A 163 3.84 11.95 0.68
N VAL A 164 4.98 12.61 0.81
CA VAL A 164 5.78 12.61 2.04
C VAL A 164 5.95 14.05 2.52
N GLY A 165 5.60 14.29 3.77
CA GLY A 165 5.85 15.54 4.48
C GLY A 165 6.84 15.31 5.62
N ILE A 166 7.89 16.13 5.70
CA ILE A 166 8.83 16.15 6.82
C ILE A 166 8.69 17.48 7.55
N ARG A 167 8.48 17.43 8.86
CA ARG A 167 8.26 18.64 9.67
C ARG A 167 9.49 19.57 9.63
N ASP A 168 9.27 20.88 9.54
CA ASP A 168 10.30 21.89 9.26
C ASP A 168 11.43 21.97 10.31
N ASP A 169 11.17 21.52 11.54
CA ASP A 169 12.17 21.45 12.60
C ASP A 169 13.18 20.29 12.42
N ILE A 170 12.90 19.34 11.52
CA ILE A 170 13.81 18.25 11.17
C ILE A 170 14.85 18.75 10.15
N LYS A 171 16.11 18.82 10.56
CA LYS A 171 17.22 19.35 9.76
C LYS A 171 17.86 18.31 8.82
N SER A 172 17.04 17.48 8.18
CA SER A 172 17.48 16.47 7.25
C SER A 172 16.53 16.44 6.05
N ASP A 173 17.08 16.35 4.84
CA ASP A 173 16.27 16.33 3.62
C ASP A 173 15.82 14.90 3.31
N PHE A 174 14.55 14.78 2.91
CA PHE A 174 13.98 13.51 2.43
C PHE A 174 14.26 13.35 0.94
N ASN A 175 14.65 12.13 0.55
CA ASN A 175 14.72 11.72 -0.83
C ASN A 175 13.99 10.39 -1.00
N TYR A 176 13.17 10.28 -2.05
CA TYR A 176 12.51 9.01 -2.37
C TYR A 176 13.52 7.91 -2.66
N PRO A 177 13.21 6.66 -2.31
CA PRO A 177 14.09 5.54 -2.60
C PRO A 177 14.37 5.44 -4.10
N LEU A 178 15.60 5.04 -4.44
CA LEU A 178 15.95 4.71 -5.80
C LEU A 178 15.34 3.35 -6.18
N PRO A 179 15.00 3.14 -7.46
CA PRO A 179 14.60 1.82 -7.93
C PRO A 179 15.67 0.76 -7.59
N CYS A 180 15.23 -0.45 -7.22
CA CYS A 180 16.15 -1.59 -7.12
C CYS A 180 16.67 -1.92 -8.52
N SER A 181 17.97 -1.81 -8.71
CA SER A 181 18.60 -1.74 -10.04
C SER A 181 18.80 -3.09 -10.72
N GLU A 182 18.64 -4.24 -10.05
CA GLU A 182 19.40 -5.40 -10.50
C GLU A 182 18.60 -6.49 -11.21
N LYS A 183 17.34 -6.70 -10.93
CA LYS A 183 16.55 -7.73 -11.62
C LYS A 183 15.04 -7.48 -11.50
N ILE A 184 14.38 -7.44 -12.64
CA ILE A 184 12.92 -7.49 -12.67
C ILE A 184 12.49 -8.91 -12.27
N VAL A 185 11.84 -9.05 -11.12
CA VAL A 185 11.20 -10.30 -10.71
C VAL A 185 9.99 -10.54 -11.59
N THR A 186 9.85 -11.74 -12.15
CA THR A 186 8.75 -12.10 -13.04
C THR A 186 7.67 -12.90 -12.34
N VAL A 187 6.47 -12.94 -12.93
CA VAL A 187 5.35 -13.76 -12.41
C VAL A 187 5.73 -15.24 -12.39
N GLY A 188 6.43 -15.72 -13.43
CA GLY A 188 6.90 -17.09 -13.50
C GLY A 188 7.86 -17.45 -12.37
N GLU A 189 8.83 -16.59 -12.11
CA GLU A 189 9.80 -16.78 -11.02
C GLU A 189 9.14 -16.82 -9.65
N ILE A 190 8.29 -15.83 -9.35
CA ILE A 190 7.73 -15.71 -7.99
C ILE A 190 6.65 -16.76 -7.68
N LEU A 191 6.04 -17.35 -8.70
CA LEU A 191 5.00 -18.38 -8.53
C LEU A 191 5.46 -19.81 -8.84
N ALA A 192 6.73 -20.02 -9.20
CA ALA A 192 7.24 -21.31 -9.65
C ALA A 192 6.92 -22.48 -8.70
N ASP A 193 7.20 -22.30 -7.42
CA ASP A 193 6.95 -23.30 -6.37
C ASP A 193 5.44 -23.55 -6.18
N LEU A 194 4.63 -22.49 -6.17
CA LEU A 194 3.17 -22.60 -6.03
C LEU A 194 2.52 -23.29 -7.22
N MET A 195 3.01 -23.05 -8.43
CA MET A 195 2.51 -23.73 -9.63
C MET A 195 2.92 -25.20 -9.70
N LYS A 196 4.08 -25.55 -9.14
CA LYS A 196 4.58 -26.93 -9.07
C LYS A 196 3.98 -27.74 -7.92
N LYS A 197 3.29 -27.09 -6.97
CA LYS A 197 2.87 -27.68 -5.69
C LYS A 197 2.14 -29.02 -5.83
N ASN A 198 1.28 -29.17 -6.83
CA ASN A 198 0.47 -30.39 -7.07
C ASN A 198 1.03 -31.24 -8.24
N GLY A 199 2.30 -31.07 -8.61
CA GLY A 199 2.95 -31.87 -9.64
C GLY A 199 2.52 -31.55 -11.08
N TRP A 200 1.99 -30.34 -11.34
CA TRP A 200 1.52 -29.96 -12.67
C TRP A 200 2.61 -30.11 -13.73
N ARG A 201 2.39 -31.01 -14.70
CA ARG A 201 3.38 -31.39 -15.73
C ARG A 201 3.78 -30.23 -16.65
N LYS A 202 2.90 -29.25 -16.86
CA LYS A 202 3.16 -28.07 -17.72
C LYS A 202 3.72 -26.87 -16.94
N ALA A 203 4.07 -27.02 -15.64
CA ALA A 203 4.51 -25.93 -14.80
C ALA A 203 5.77 -25.23 -15.33
N ASP A 204 6.78 -25.98 -15.78
CA ASP A 204 8.04 -25.40 -16.29
C ASP A 204 7.80 -24.59 -17.57
N ALA A 205 7.02 -25.11 -18.51
CA ALA A 205 6.65 -24.37 -19.72
C ALA A 205 5.82 -23.11 -19.41
N TRP A 206 4.97 -23.16 -18.38
CA TRP A 206 4.22 -22.00 -17.92
C TRP A 206 5.15 -20.95 -17.27
N ILE A 207 6.11 -21.36 -16.46
CA ILE A 207 7.09 -20.46 -15.83
C ILE A 207 7.88 -19.67 -16.89
N GLU A 208 8.31 -20.35 -17.94
CA GLU A 208 8.98 -19.72 -19.08
C GLU A 208 8.08 -18.73 -19.82
N LYS A 209 6.79 -19.08 -20.01
CA LYS A 209 5.80 -18.18 -20.63
C LYS A 209 5.49 -16.97 -19.77
N ALA A 210 5.38 -17.14 -18.44
CA ALA A 210 5.07 -16.08 -17.49
C ALA A 210 6.29 -15.19 -17.14
N ASN A 211 7.29 -15.14 -18.01
CA ASN A 211 8.55 -14.41 -17.82
C ASN A 211 8.39 -12.88 -18.03
N SER A 212 7.45 -12.27 -17.35
CA SER A 212 7.23 -10.81 -17.35
C SER A 212 6.50 -10.39 -16.07
N ILE A 213 6.29 -9.07 -15.92
CA ILE A 213 5.55 -8.51 -14.78
C ILE A 213 4.04 -8.57 -15.03
N ALA A 214 3.29 -8.74 -13.96
CA ALA A 214 1.83 -8.76 -14.00
C ALA A 214 1.23 -7.37 -14.31
N PRO A 215 0.06 -7.31 -14.95
CA PRO A 215 -0.75 -6.09 -14.94
C PRO A 215 -1.23 -5.78 -13.52
N THR A 216 -1.68 -4.53 -13.29
CA THR A 216 -2.21 -4.13 -11.97
C THR A 216 -3.34 -5.06 -11.52
N ILE A 217 -3.18 -5.66 -10.34
CA ILE A 217 -4.25 -6.39 -9.65
C ILE A 217 -5.26 -5.37 -9.12
N VAL A 218 -6.53 -5.52 -9.50
CA VAL A 218 -7.61 -4.61 -9.13
C VAL A 218 -8.44 -5.24 -8.02
N GLY A 219 -8.59 -4.54 -6.88
CA GLY A 219 -9.38 -5.02 -5.75
C GLY A 219 -10.90 -4.87 -5.95
N GLY A 220 -11.30 -3.87 -6.75
CA GLY A 220 -12.71 -3.56 -6.93
C GLY A 220 -13.39 -2.99 -5.68
N SER A 221 -14.73 -2.96 -5.69
CA SER A 221 -15.56 -2.55 -4.54
C SER A 221 -16.52 -3.66 -4.14
N LYS A 222 -17.22 -3.49 -2.99
CA LYS A 222 -18.28 -4.43 -2.59
C LYS A 222 -19.43 -4.52 -3.60
N LYS A 223 -19.65 -3.45 -4.38
CA LYS A 223 -20.75 -3.35 -5.36
C LYS A 223 -20.35 -3.84 -6.75
N HIS A 224 -19.07 -3.81 -7.10
CA HIS A 224 -18.56 -4.12 -8.42
C HIS A 224 -17.27 -4.94 -8.30
N GLY A 225 -17.20 -6.04 -9.01
CA GLY A 225 -16.05 -6.94 -9.06
C GLY A 225 -16.40 -8.31 -8.51
N GLY A 226 -16.11 -9.34 -9.31
CA GLY A 226 -16.12 -10.73 -8.93
C GLY A 226 -14.73 -11.17 -8.48
N PRO A 227 -14.56 -12.45 -8.14
CA PRO A 227 -13.25 -13.03 -7.93
C PRO A 227 -12.58 -13.29 -9.28
N ASP A 228 -12.20 -12.22 -10.00
CA ASP A 228 -11.51 -12.26 -11.29
C ASP A 228 -10.31 -11.28 -11.28
N LEU A 229 -9.51 -11.31 -12.35
CA LEU A 229 -8.33 -10.46 -12.48
C LEU A 229 -8.61 -9.12 -13.18
N GLY A 230 -9.84 -8.66 -13.17
CA GLY A 230 -10.21 -7.30 -13.60
C GLY A 230 -10.87 -7.22 -14.99
N PRO A 231 -10.90 -6.03 -15.59
CA PRO A 231 -11.59 -5.78 -16.86
C PRO A 231 -10.94 -6.52 -18.04
N VAL A 232 -11.63 -6.56 -19.17
CA VAL A 232 -11.20 -7.28 -20.39
C VAL A 232 -9.74 -7.00 -20.77
N ARG A 233 -9.30 -5.73 -20.70
CA ARG A 233 -7.91 -5.36 -21.01
C ARG A 233 -6.91 -6.05 -20.05
N ALA A 234 -7.20 -6.06 -18.75
CA ALA A 234 -6.34 -6.71 -17.76
C ALA A 234 -6.31 -8.23 -17.99
N ARG A 235 -7.48 -8.85 -18.25
CA ARG A 235 -7.58 -10.29 -18.53
C ARG A 235 -6.83 -10.72 -19.79
N ARG A 236 -6.77 -9.86 -20.83
CA ARG A 236 -5.92 -10.12 -22.01
C ARG A 236 -4.43 -10.11 -21.64
N ALA A 237 -3.97 -9.14 -20.87
CA ALA A 237 -2.59 -9.12 -20.42
C ALA A 237 -2.24 -10.29 -19.50
N TRP A 238 -3.17 -10.77 -18.68
CA TRP A 238 -3.00 -12.03 -17.94
C TRP A 238 -2.92 -13.27 -18.84
N ALA A 239 -3.71 -13.31 -19.91
CA ALA A 239 -3.65 -14.42 -20.88
C ALA A 239 -2.31 -14.48 -21.63
N GLU A 240 -1.65 -13.34 -21.87
CA GLU A 240 -0.29 -13.29 -22.42
C GLU A 240 0.72 -13.97 -21.48
N LEU A 241 0.52 -13.88 -20.16
CA LEU A 241 1.28 -14.60 -19.13
C LEU A 241 0.81 -16.05 -18.92
N GLY A 242 -0.11 -16.55 -19.76
CA GLY A 242 -0.64 -17.90 -19.63
C GLY A 242 -1.58 -18.08 -18.43
N VAL A 243 -2.27 -17.04 -17.97
CA VAL A 243 -3.20 -17.05 -16.83
C VAL A 243 -4.63 -16.82 -17.31
N ASP A 244 -5.59 -17.70 -16.92
CA ASP A 244 -7.01 -17.45 -17.09
C ASP A 244 -7.50 -16.44 -16.04
N GLY A 245 -7.72 -15.21 -16.49
CA GLY A 245 -8.17 -14.10 -15.63
C GLY A 245 -9.67 -14.07 -15.37
N LEU A 246 -10.47 -15.05 -15.86
CA LEU A 246 -11.94 -15.07 -15.69
C LEU A 246 -12.39 -15.51 -14.30
N GLY A 247 -11.47 -15.96 -13.45
CA GLY A 247 -11.81 -16.40 -12.11
C GLY A 247 -10.59 -16.67 -11.26
N ILE A 248 -10.83 -17.04 -9.99
CA ILE A 248 -9.82 -17.36 -8.99
C ILE A 248 -9.97 -18.83 -8.56
N ALA A 249 -8.86 -19.57 -8.60
CA ALA A 249 -8.82 -20.96 -8.18
C ALA A 249 -8.81 -21.11 -6.64
N ASN A 250 -9.18 -22.27 -6.14
CA ASN A 250 -9.00 -22.64 -4.74
C ASN A 250 -7.58 -23.17 -4.49
N GLU A 251 -7.03 -23.89 -5.47
CA GLU A 251 -5.78 -24.63 -5.38
C GLU A 251 -4.94 -24.45 -6.65
N ALA A 252 -3.66 -24.77 -6.55
CA ALA A 252 -2.75 -24.86 -7.70
C ALA A 252 -3.24 -25.92 -8.71
N PRO A 253 -2.82 -25.84 -9.97
CA PRO A 253 -3.15 -26.82 -10.98
C PRO A 253 -2.76 -28.24 -10.54
N LEU A 254 -3.61 -29.22 -10.85
CA LEU A 254 -3.32 -30.65 -10.63
C LEU A 254 -2.38 -31.17 -11.71
N GLU A 255 -1.82 -32.37 -11.50
CA GLU A 255 -0.80 -32.98 -12.35
C GLU A 255 -1.15 -32.97 -13.85
N ASP A 256 -2.36 -33.39 -14.20
CA ASP A 256 -2.84 -33.50 -15.58
C ASP A 256 -3.67 -32.28 -16.06
N PHE A 257 -3.65 -31.16 -15.33
CA PHE A 257 -4.41 -30.00 -15.72
C PHE A 257 -4.03 -29.52 -17.12
N ASP A 258 -5.02 -29.35 -17.98
CA ASP A 258 -4.86 -28.82 -19.34
C ASP A 258 -5.53 -27.44 -19.47
N GLY A 259 -4.84 -26.54 -20.14
CA GLY A 259 -5.27 -25.14 -20.33
C GLY A 259 -4.50 -24.11 -19.55
N MET A 260 -5.04 -22.88 -19.47
CA MET A 260 -4.46 -21.79 -18.70
C MET A 260 -4.91 -21.86 -17.24
N PRO A 261 -3.99 -21.93 -16.27
CA PRO A 261 -4.36 -21.97 -14.87
C PRO A 261 -4.93 -20.63 -14.39
N ARG A 262 -5.81 -20.70 -13.40
CA ARG A 262 -6.25 -19.55 -12.60
C ARG A 262 -5.34 -19.40 -11.38
N LEU A 263 -5.12 -18.15 -10.98
CA LEU A 263 -4.37 -17.87 -9.76
C LEU A 263 -5.23 -18.14 -8.51
N THR A 264 -4.58 -18.58 -7.45
CA THR A 264 -5.19 -18.65 -6.12
C THR A 264 -5.04 -17.29 -5.39
N PRO A 265 -5.80 -17.02 -4.32
CA PRO A 265 -5.59 -15.81 -3.50
C PRO A 265 -4.14 -15.69 -2.98
N ARG A 266 -3.49 -16.82 -2.63
CA ARG A 266 -2.09 -16.85 -2.21
C ARG A 266 -1.14 -16.37 -3.31
N MET A 267 -1.33 -16.84 -4.54
CA MET A 267 -0.54 -16.43 -5.70
C MET A 267 -0.70 -14.93 -5.97
N ILE A 268 -1.94 -14.42 -5.89
CA ILE A 268 -2.23 -12.99 -6.06
C ILE A 268 -1.58 -12.16 -4.95
N ALA A 269 -1.61 -12.63 -3.71
CA ALA A 269 -0.98 -11.97 -2.57
C ALA A 269 0.54 -11.89 -2.74
N ARG A 270 1.17 -12.98 -3.21
CA ARG A 270 2.62 -13.01 -3.47
C ARG A 270 3.02 -12.05 -4.60
N ILE A 271 2.24 -11.96 -5.68
CA ILE A 271 2.45 -10.95 -6.75
C ILE A 271 2.30 -9.52 -6.21
N GLN A 272 1.47 -9.30 -5.19
CA GLN A 272 1.31 -7.98 -4.54
C GLN A 272 2.44 -7.67 -3.55
N GLY A 273 3.31 -8.64 -3.25
CA GLY A 273 4.43 -8.48 -2.33
C GLY A 273 4.13 -8.85 -0.89
N PHE A 274 3.02 -9.56 -0.61
CA PHE A 274 2.77 -10.10 0.73
C PHE A 274 3.51 -11.42 0.95
N PRO A 275 4.02 -11.65 2.15
CA PRO A 275 4.63 -12.93 2.53
C PRO A 275 3.57 -14.03 2.66
N ASP A 276 4.01 -15.28 2.57
CA ASP A 276 3.09 -16.42 2.51
C ASP A 276 2.29 -16.67 3.78
N GLU A 277 2.83 -16.31 4.93
CA GLU A 277 2.17 -16.39 6.23
C GLU A 277 1.06 -15.34 6.41
N TRP A 278 1.00 -14.29 5.56
CA TRP A 278 -0.05 -13.29 5.68
C TRP A 278 -1.40 -13.84 5.22
N SER A 279 -2.33 -13.97 6.14
CA SER A 279 -3.66 -14.53 5.90
C SER A 279 -4.68 -13.45 5.54
N PHE A 280 -5.52 -13.72 4.52
CA PHE A 280 -6.65 -12.86 4.13
C PHE A 280 -8.00 -13.53 4.43
N GLY A 281 -8.01 -14.57 5.26
CA GLY A 281 -9.20 -15.36 5.55
C GLY A 281 -9.60 -16.30 4.39
N THR A 282 -10.79 -16.88 4.46
CA THR A 282 -11.20 -17.99 3.60
C THR A 282 -12.06 -17.59 2.39
N LYS A 283 -12.65 -16.40 2.38
CA LYS A 283 -13.53 -15.94 1.30
C LYS A 283 -12.72 -15.33 0.15
N LYS A 284 -12.58 -16.03 -0.97
CA LYS A 284 -11.80 -15.61 -2.14
C LYS A 284 -12.06 -14.17 -2.61
N THR A 285 -13.33 -13.81 -2.76
CA THR A 285 -13.70 -12.46 -3.24
C THR A 285 -13.24 -11.37 -2.26
N ALA A 286 -13.38 -11.60 -0.95
CA ALA A 286 -12.91 -10.68 0.07
C ALA A 286 -11.37 -10.60 0.06
N ALA A 287 -10.69 -11.74 0.00
CA ALA A 287 -9.23 -11.82 -0.07
C ALA A 287 -8.68 -11.07 -1.31
N CYS A 288 -9.23 -11.33 -2.49
CA CYS A 288 -8.80 -10.65 -3.73
C CYS A 288 -9.02 -9.13 -3.66
N ARG A 289 -10.13 -8.68 -3.05
CA ARG A 289 -10.37 -7.25 -2.85
C ARG A 289 -9.38 -6.63 -1.87
N MET A 290 -9.09 -7.29 -0.75
CA MET A 290 -8.10 -6.86 0.24
C MET A 290 -6.71 -6.72 -0.41
N ILE A 291 -6.27 -7.76 -1.12
CA ILE A 291 -4.99 -7.80 -1.80
C ILE A 291 -4.90 -6.72 -2.88
N GLY A 292 -5.90 -6.64 -3.75
CA GLY A 292 -5.89 -5.70 -4.88
C GLY A 292 -5.98 -4.23 -4.47
N ASN A 293 -6.56 -3.92 -3.29
CA ASN A 293 -6.61 -2.55 -2.78
C ASN A 293 -5.37 -2.18 -1.95
N ALA A 294 -4.57 -3.15 -1.51
CA ALA A 294 -3.42 -2.87 -0.66
C ALA A 294 -2.30 -2.12 -1.40
N PHE A 295 -1.65 -1.23 -0.68
CA PHE A 295 -0.34 -0.72 -1.08
C PHE A 295 0.71 -1.83 -0.91
N PRO A 296 1.59 -2.08 -1.89
CA PRO A 296 2.56 -3.18 -1.82
C PRO A 296 3.54 -3.02 -0.66
N PRO A 297 3.69 -4.02 0.22
CA PRO A 297 4.61 -3.93 1.37
C PRO A 297 6.05 -3.54 1.00
N PRO A 298 6.68 -4.07 -0.08
CA PRO A 298 8.04 -3.68 -0.43
C PRO A 298 8.20 -2.19 -0.80
N VAL A 299 7.18 -1.57 -1.40
CA VAL A 299 7.20 -0.14 -1.72
C VAL A 299 7.05 0.69 -0.45
N ALA A 300 6.13 0.30 0.44
CA ALA A 300 5.95 0.95 1.74
C ALA A 300 7.22 0.89 2.59
N LYS A 301 7.88 -0.28 2.62
CA LYS A 301 9.17 -0.49 3.27
C LYS A 301 10.24 0.45 2.74
N ALA A 302 10.42 0.48 1.42
CA ALA A 302 11.46 1.31 0.80
C ALA A 302 11.29 2.81 1.11
N VAL A 303 10.04 3.32 1.09
CA VAL A 303 9.75 4.70 1.48
C VAL A 303 9.93 4.91 2.99
N GLY A 304 9.44 3.96 3.80
CA GLY A 304 9.58 3.98 5.27
C GLY A 304 11.04 4.05 5.71
N GLU A 305 11.93 3.27 5.10
CA GLU A 305 13.37 3.28 5.38
C GLU A 305 14.00 4.65 5.10
N GLN A 306 13.58 5.37 4.05
CA GLN A 306 14.07 6.71 3.78
C GLN A 306 13.54 7.72 4.81
N ILE A 307 12.27 7.62 5.21
CA ILE A 307 11.69 8.45 6.27
C ILE A 307 12.44 8.18 7.58
N ARG A 308 12.65 6.92 7.96
CA ARG A 308 13.42 6.53 9.15
C ARG A 308 14.80 7.16 9.19
N LYS A 309 15.54 7.08 8.08
CA LYS A 309 16.85 7.73 7.93
C LYS A 309 16.82 9.22 8.27
N VAL A 310 15.82 9.95 7.72
CA VAL A 310 15.65 11.38 7.96
C VAL A 310 15.41 11.68 9.44
N LEU A 311 14.52 10.89 10.07
CA LEU A 311 14.17 11.08 11.48
C LEU A 311 15.33 10.76 12.42
N GLU A 312 16.08 9.70 12.16
CA GLU A 312 17.27 9.31 12.95
C GLU A 312 18.38 10.38 12.86
N ASN A 313 18.66 10.89 11.67
CA ASN A 313 19.64 11.96 11.45
C ASN A 313 19.24 13.27 12.14
N GLY A 314 17.96 13.63 12.12
CA GLY A 314 17.43 14.80 12.82
C GLY A 314 17.61 14.73 14.35
N ILE A 315 17.46 13.53 14.93
CA ILE A 315 17.68 13.30 16.37
C ILE A 315 19.17 13.49 16.76
N VAL A 316 20.10 13.07 15.91
CA VAL A 316 21.55 13.18 16.15
C VAL A 316 21.99 14.65 16.16
N VAL A 317 21.47 15.47 15.25
CA VAL A 317 21.78 16.91 15.18
C VAL A 317 21.28 17.62 16.42
N SER A 318 20.05 17.40 16.85
CA SER A 318 19.47 17.99 18.07
C SER A 318 20.24 17.63 19.36
N LYS A 319 20.81 16.43 19.45
CA LYS A 319 21.64 16.03 20.59
C LYS A 319 23.04 16.67 20.58
N ARG A 320 23.59 17.00 19.39
CA ARG A 320 24.88 17.71 19.26
C ARG A 320 24.75 19.19 19.64
N GLU A 321 23.69 19.86 19.20
CA GLU A 321 23.43 21.26 19.55
C GLU A 321 23.21 21.47 21.05
N LYS A 322 22.52 20.50 21.74
CA LYS A 322 22.35 20.55 23.22
C LYS A 322 23.62 20.23 24.02
N LYS A 323 24.69 19.70 23.41
CA LYS A 323 25.99 19.47 24.09
C LYS A 323 26.98 20.62 23.91
N VAL A 324 26.68 21.60 23.06
CA VAL A 324 27.53 22.75 22.74
C VAL A 324 27.01 24.04 23.40
N SER A 325 25.83 24.01 23.99
CA SER A 325 25.25 25.09 24.82
C SER A 325 25.37 24.75 26.31
#